data_56f86961ad89e75ac2389d4c90685641
#
_entry.id   56f86961ad89e75ac2389d4c90685641
#
_cell.length_a   1.000
_cell.length_b   1.000
_cell.length_c   1.000
_cell.angle_alpha   90.00
_cell.angle_beta   90.00
_cell.angle_gamma   90.00
#
_symmetry.space_group_name_H-M   'P 1'
#
loop_
_entity.id
_entity.type
_entity.pdbx_description
1 polymer ?
#
loop_
_entity_poly.entity_id
_entity_poly.type
_entity_poly.pdbx_seq_one_letter_code
_entity_poly.pdbx_strand_id
1 'polypeptide(L)'
;MSRDSSLITGTVVAVQANFYQVRLDPDASTEGENTLLADLPILLCTRRTRLKKIGQQVMVGDRVVVEEPDWNDHRGVVSQVFPRQTELNRPPVANADRILLVFALTEPDLDPASLTRFLVKAESTGLEVSLCLNKCDLVTDENLAQWRDRLKEWGYDPMFISVRSGLGIYEEATNDSQEGRVASSVQSHLQGKITVICGPSGVGKSSLINQLIPALNLRVNAVSGKLGRGRHTTRHVELFDLPGGGLLADTPGFNQPALECDPSELPEYFPEARQRLALGSCQFSDCSHRSEPNCVVRGDWERYEYYLQFLEEAIVRQQQEQNSSSAEASLKQQTKSDGTQQYEPKLQTKKYRRSSRRVQHQSLQDMCQEDLDEV
;
A
#
# COMPACT_ATOMS: atom_id res chain seq x y z
N MET A 1 25.93 38.84 -6.48
CA MET A 1 24.55 38.77 -5.95
C MET A 1 24.09 37.35 -6.21
N SER A 2 24.23 36.48 -5.22
CA SER A 2 23.75 35.11 -5.27
C SER A 2 22.22 35.15 -5.29
N ARG A 3 21.60 34.70 -6.38
CA ARG A 3 20.18 34.32 -6.35
C ARG A 3 20.11 33.17 -5.40
N ASP A 4 19.40 33.32 -4.28
CA ASP A 4 18.85 32.19 -3.53
C ASP A 4 18.04 31.37 -4.52
N SER A 5 18.65 30.29 -4.98
CA SER A 5 17.95 29.32 -5.83
C SER A 5 17.00 28.56 -4.90
N SER A 6 15.75 29.04 -4.81
CA SER A 6 14.67 28.27 -4.21
C SER A 6 14.69 26.87 -4.86
N LEU A 7 14.80 25.84 -4.05
CA LEU A 7 14.79 24.45 -4.51
C LEU A 7 13.44 24.19 -5.17
N ILE A 8 13.44 23.82 -6.46
CA ILE A 8 12.22 23.42 -7.15
C ILE A 8 11.86 22.03 -6.64
N THR A 9 10.73 21.94 -5.98
CA THR A 9 10.19 20.69 -5.43
C THR A 9 8.91 20.30 -6.12
N GLY A 10 8.55 19.00 -6.00
CA GLY A 10 7.33 18.50 -6.58
C GLY A 10 7.04 17.06 -6.14
N THR A 11 5.88 16.57 -6.57
CA THR A 11 5.41 15.21 -6.31
C THR A 11 5.42 14.39 -7.60
N VAL A 12 5.93 13.17 -7.53
CA VAL A 12 5.90 12.22 -8.66
C VAL A 12 4.48 11.70 -8.83
N VAL A 13 3.82 12.06 -9.93
CA VAL A 13 2.42 11.66 -10.20
C VAL A 13 2.33 10.42 -11.08
N ALA A 14 3.33 10.15 -11.94
CA ALA A 14 3.37 8.93 -12.74
C ALA A 14 4.81 8.47 -12.98
N VAL A 15 4.98 7.15 -13.12
CA VAL A 15 6.26 6.52 -13.43
C VAL A 15 6.11 5.63 -14.66
N GLN A 16 6.87 5.90 -15.71
CA GLN A 16 6.89 5.10 -16.94
C GLN A 16 8.34 4.73 -17.28
N ALA A 17 8.72 3.49 -17.02
CA ALA A 17 10.07 3.00 -17.22
C ALA A 17 11.11 3.84 -16.45
N ASN A 18 11.88 4.70 -17.17
CA ASN A 18 12.90 5.57 -16.59
C ASN A 18 12.49 7.05 -16.55
N PHE A 19 11.24 7.35 -16.86
CA PHE A 19 10.67 8.69 -16.87
C PHE A 19 9.69 8.87 -15.74
N TYR A 20 9.72 10.05 -15.13
CA TYR A 20 8.94 10.43 -13.98
C TYR A 20 8.18 11.70 -14.32
N GLN A 21 6.87 11.67 -14.28
CA GLN A 21 6.06 12.88 -14.35
C GLN A 21 6.05 13.49 -12.96
N VAL A 22 6.59 14.69 -12.83
CA VAL A 22 6.67 15.42 -11.57
C VAL A 22 5.80 16.65 -11.67
N ARG A 23 4.76 16.72 -10.85
CA ARG A 23 3.98 17.93 -10.64
C ARG A 23 4.72 18.80 -9.66
N LEU A 24 5.05 20.02 -10.08
CA LEU A 24 5.76 20.97 -9.24
C LEU A 24 4.85 21.54 -8.15
N ASP A 25 5.46 21.91 -7.03
CA ASP A 25 4.75 22.65 -5.99
C ASP A 25 4.52 24.10 -6.43
N PRO A 26 3.47 24.78 -5.92
CA PRO A 26 3.31 26.22 -6.14
C PRO A 26 4.53 26.95 -5.57
N ASP A 27 5.10 27.86 -6.35
CA ASP A 27 6.15 28.74 -5.86
C ASP A 27 5.64 29.57 -4.68
N ALA A 28 6.45 29.69 -3.63
CA ALA A 28 6.11 30.51 -2.46
C ALA A 28 5.82 32.00 -2.79
N SER A 29 6.17 32.43 -4.00
CA SER A 29 5.88 33.77 -4.53
C SER A 29 4.46 33.91 -5.13
N THR A 30 3.74 32.80 -5.32
CA THR A 30 2.35 32.73 -5.84
C THR A 30 1.31 32.48 -4.74
N GLU A 31 1.68 32.51 -3.47
CA GLU A 31 0.76 32.43 -2.33
C GLU A 31 -0.15 33.67 -2.25
N GLY A 32 -1.07 33.81 -3.17
CA GLY A 32 -2.02 34.93 -3.19
C GLY A 32 -3.00 34.86 -4.35
N GLU A 33 -2.66 34.15 -5.40
CA GLU A 33 -3.57 33.84 -6.49
C GLU A 33 -4.10 32.40 -6.29
N ASN A 34 -5.40 32.28 -6.46
CA ASN A 34 -6.17 31.03 -6.32
C ASN A 34 -5.79 30.04 -7.46
N THR A 35 -4.49 29.69 -7.56
CA THR A 35 -3.98 28.75 -8.55
C THR A 35 -4.51 27.37 -8.20
N LEU A 36 -5.44 26.87 -8.99
CA LEU A 36 -5.93 25.50 -8.83
C LEU A 36 -4.75 24.54 -9.01
N LEU A 37 -4.66 23.53 -8.16
CA LEU A 37 -3.60 22.50 -8.23
C LEU A 37 -3.50 21.84 -9.62
N ALA A 38 -4.59 21.86 -10.40
CA ALA A 38 -4.64 21.37 -11.78
C ALA A 38 -3.81 22.22 -12.78
N ASP A 39 -3.49 23.47 -12.43
CA ASP A 39 -2.74 24.39 -13.30
C ASP A 39 -1.23 24.36 -13.04
N LEU A 40 -0.77 23.56 -12.07
CA LEU A 40 0.65 23.45 -11.77
C LEU A 40 1.40 22.71 -12.88
N PRO A 41 2.59 23.19 -13.28
CA PRO A 41 3.33 22.59 -14.38
C PRO A 41 3.80 21.16 -14.02
N ILE A 42 3.60 20.26 -14.98
CA ILE A 42 4.12 18.89 -14.92
C ILE A 42 5.36 18.80 -15.79
N LEU A 43 6.47 18.36 -15.21
CA LEU A 43 7.72 18.11 -15.93
C LEU A 43 7.95 16.61 -16.12
N LEU A 44 8.39 16.22 -17.33
CA LEU A 44 8.87 14.88 -17.61
C LEU A 44 10.35 14.77 -17.22
N CYS A 45 10.60 14.16 -16.09
CA CYS A 45 11.93 14.09 -15.48
C CYS A 45 12.61 12.75 -15.72
N THR A 46 13.95 12.78 -15.73
CA THR A 46 14.79 11.58 -15.63
C THR A 46 15.47 11.55 -14.27
N ARG A 47 15.91 10.37 -13.83
CA ARG A 47 16.60 10.21 -12.55
C ARG A 47 18.10 10.45 -12.70
N ARG A 48 18.70 11.27 -11.83
CA ARG A 48 20.14 11.53 -11.81
C ARG A 48 20.94 10.23 -11.61
N THR A 49 22.08 10.13 -12.29
CA THR A 49 22.96 8.92 -12.23
C THR A 49 23.37 8.57 -10.81
N ARG A 50 23.54 9.56 -9.92
CA ARG A 50 23.85 9.33 -8.50
C ARG A 50 22.77 8.50 -7.80
N LEU A 51 21.49 8.82 -8.00
CA LEU A 51 20.37 8.08 -7.41
C LEU A 51 20.31 6.63 -7.93
N LYS A 52 20.67 6.43 -9.22
CA LYS A 52 20.79 5.08 -9.79
C LYS A 52 21.90 4.26 -9.13
N LYS A 53 23.06 4.88 -8.88
CA LYS A 53 24.22 4.20 -8.27
C LYS A 53 23.99 3.77 -6.82
N ILE A 54 23.25 4.57 -6.04
CA ILE A 54 22.91 4.23 -4.65
C ILE A 54 21.68 3.33 -4.54
N GLY A 55 21.09 2.89 -5.68
CA GLY A 55 19.94 2.00 -5.71
C GLY A 55 18.62 2.65 -5.28
N GLN A 56 18.56 3.98 -5.13
CA GLN A 56 17.35 4.67 -4.72
C GLN A 56 16.30 4.61 -5.82
N GLN A 57 15.18 3.93 -5.54
CA GLN A 57 14.03 3.90 -6.44
C GLN A 57 13.16 5.14 -6.22
N VAL A 58 12.65 5.66 -7.33
CA VAL A 58 11.64 6.73 -7.32
C VAL A 58 10.29 6.09 -7.60
N MET A 59 9.32 6.39 -6.75
CA MET A 59 7.96 5.84 -6.80
C MET A 59 6.94 6.95 -7.01
N VAL A 60 5.75 6.57 -7.43
CA VAL A 60 4.59 7.47 -7.45
C VAL A 60 4.30 7.94 -6.02
N GLY A 61 4.04 9.22 -5.83
CA GLY A 61 3.86 9.83 -4.51
C GLY A 61 5.15 10.34 -3.84
N ASP A 62 6.33 10.05 -4.39
CA ASP A 62 7.58 10.60 -3.85
C ASP A 62 7.62 12.12 -3.97
N ARG A 63 8.05 12.77 -2.89
CA ARG A 63 8.47 14.18 -2.90
C ARG A 63 9.91 14.25 -3.39
N VAL A 64 10.15 15.11 -4.38
CA VAL A 64 11.45 15.17 -5.06
C VAL A 64 11.92 16.60 -5.27
N VAL A 65 13.25 16.75 -5.44
CA VAL A 65 13.86 17.98 -5.93
C VAL A 65 14.12 17.81 -7.43
N VAL A 66 13.69 18.80 -8.21
CA VAL A 66 13.92 18.87 -9.65
C VAL A 66 15.00 19.90 -9.92
N GLU A 67 16.01 19.53 -10.69
CA GLU A 67 17.06 20.39 -11.18
C GLU A 67 17.01 20.45 -12.71
N GLU A 68 17.69 21.46 -13.26
CA GLU A 68 17.82 21.67 -14.70
C GLU A 68 16.45 21.69 -15.43
N PRO A 69 15.45 22.51 -14.97
CA PRO A 69 14.16 22.55 -15.63
C PRO A 69 14.27 23.22 -17.00
N ASP A 70 13.81 22.50 -18.01
CA ASP A 70 13.58 23.04 -19.34
C ASP A 70 12.08 23.33 -19.47
N TRP A 71 11.74 24.60 -19.38
CA TRP A 71 10.34 25.07 -19.43
C TRP A 71 9.74 25.00 -20.85
N ASN A 72 10.58 24.99 -21.90
CA ASN A 72 10.10 24.90 -23.28
C ASN A 72 9.69 23.46 -23.63
N ASP A 73 10.53 22.49 -23.24
CA ASP A 73 10.29 21.07 -23.51
C ASP A 73 9.58 20.35 -22.35
N HIS A 74 9.22 21.07 -21.27
CA HIS A 74 8.64 20.51 -20.04
C HIS A 74 9.43 19.32 -19.48
N ARG A 75 10.76 19.48 -19.36
CA ARG A 75 11.68 18.44 -18.88
C ARG A 75 12.43 18.88 -17.64
N GLY A 76 12.98 17.86 -16.92
CA GLY A 76 13.82 18.11 -15.75
C GLY A 76 14.56 16.86 -15.29
N VAL A 77 15.31 17.00 -14.20
CA VAL A 77 16.09 15.92 -13.61
C VAL A 77 15.76 15.80 -12.13
N VAL A 78 15.27 14.63 -11.70
CA VAL A 78 15.13 14.30 -10.28
C VAL A 78 16.51 14.12 -9.67
N SER A 79 16.91 15.01 -8.81
CA SER A 79 18.23 15.05 -8.16
C SER A 79 18.23 14.49 -6.75
N GLN A 80 17.11 14.59 -6.05
CA GLN A 80 16.92 14.10 -4.69
C GLN A 80 15.50 13.60 -4.48
N VAL A 81 15.34 12.55 -3.66
CA VAL A 81 14.07 12.05 -3.15
C VAL A 81 14.05 12.32 -1.65
N PHE A 82 13.00 12.96 -1.15
CA PHE A 82 12.82 13.19 0.28
C PHE A 82 12.48 11.88 1.00
N PRO A 83 12.74 11.78 2.30
CA PRO A 83 12.33 10.64 3.11
C PRO A 83 10.82 10.40 2.98
N ARG A 84 10.43 9.15 2.75
CA ARG A 84 9.02 8.74 2.72
C ARG A 84 8.46 8.69 4.13
N GLN A 85 7.23 9.16 4.31
CA GLN A 85 6.47 9.00 5.54
C GLN A 85 5.78 7.63 5.57
N THR A 86 5.23 7.24 4.41
CA THR A 86 4.55 5.96 4.21
C THR A 86 4.99 5.34 2.90
N GLU A 87 4.97 4.01 2.83
CA GLU A 87 5.32 3.27 1.62
C GLU A 87 4.41 2.05 1.48
N LEU A 88 3.63 2.02 0.41
CA LEU A 88 2.88 0.86 0.00
C LEU A 88 3.67 0.08 -1.05
N ASN A 89 3.78 -1.24 -0.87
CA ASN A 89 4.47 -2.11 -1.82
C ASN A 89 3.55 -2.56 -2.96
N ARG A 90 2.28 -2.71 -2.66
CA ARG A 90 1.25 -3.16 -3.61
C ARG A 90 -0.08 -2.44 -3.38
N PRO A 91 -0.40 -1.47 -4.19
CA PRO A 91 0.38 -0.89 -5.29
C PRO A 91 1.59 -0.08 -4.78
N PRO A 92 2.65 0.10 -5.59
CA PRO A 92 3.82 0.87 -5.18
C PRO A 92 3.51 2.37 -5.18
N VAL A 93 3.11 2.89 -4.01
CA VAL A 93 2.80 4.31 -3.77
C VAL A 93 3.52 4.77 -2.51
N ALA A 94 4.24 5.87 -2.61
CA ALA A 94 4.86 6.55 -1.49
C ALA A 94 3.95 7.66 -0.95
N ASN A 95 4.10 7.96 0.34
CA ASN A 95 3.44 9.08 1.02
C ASN A 95 1.90 9.08 0.87
N ALA A 96 1.29 7.89 0.74
CA ALA A 96 -0.15 7.78 0.82
C ALA A 96 -0.61 8.09 2.26
N ASP A 97 -1.66 8.88 2.39
CA ASP A 97 -2.24 9.25 3.69
C ASP A 97 -3.38 8.31 4.08
N ARG A 98 -4.11 7.80 3.07
CA ARG A 98 -5.38 7.14 3.32
C ARG A 98 -5.68 6.05 2.29
N ILE A 99 -6.43 5.05 2.73
CA ILE A 99 -7.09 4.08 1.87
C ILE A 99 -8.61 4.34 1.89
N LEU A 100 -9.19 4.57 0.72
CA LEU A 100 -10.63 4.62 0.53
C LEU A 100 -11.13 3.26 0.03
N LEU A 101 -11.76 2.49 0.90
CA LEU A 101 -12.43 1.24 0.54
C LEU A 101 -13.82 1.54 0.01
N VAL A 102 -14.07 1.14 -1.24
CA VAL A 102 -15.39 1.30 -1.88
C VAL A 102 -16.04 -0.06 -2.04
N PHE A 103 -17.23 -0.20 -1.46
CA PHE A 103 -18.10 -1.35 -1.61
C PHE A 103 -19.47 -0.91 -2.13
N ALA A 104 -20.23 -1.84 -2.69
CA ALA A 104 -21.65 -1.63 -2.99
C ALA A 104 -22.50 -2.30 -1.92
N LEU A 105 -23.62 -1.68 -1.56
CA LEU A 105 -24.62 -2.30 -0.66
C LEU A 105 -25.36 -3.43 -1.35
N THR A 106 -25.55 -3.29 -2.66
CA THR A 106 -26.19 -4.30 -3.51
C THR A 106 -25.58 -4.26 -4.92
N GLU A 107 -25.71 -5.32 -5.71
CA GLU A 107 -25.24 -5.45 -7.11
C GLU A 107 -23.75 -5.11 -7.32
N PRO A 108 -22.82 -5.83 -6.71
CA PRO A 108 -22.99 -7.07 -5.93
C PRO A 108 -23.39 -6.81 -4.48
N ASP A 109 -24.05 -7.78 -3.87
CA ASP A 109 -24.41 -7.72 -2.46
C ASP A 109 -23.17 -7.60 -1.58
N LEU A 110 -23.33 -6.82 -0.50
CA LEU A 110 -22.25 -6.60 0.46
C LEU A 110 -22.01 -7.86 1.30
N ASP A 111 -20.94 -8.58 0.97
CA ASP A 111 -20.51 -9.77 1.72
C ASP A 111 -19.61 -9.39 2.91
N PRO A 112 -20.02 -9.69 4.16
CA PRO A 112 -19.25 -9.37 5.36
C PRO A 112 -17.86 -10.01 5.39
N ALA A 113 -17.70 -11.22 4.86
CA ALA A 113 -16.41 -11.90 4.84
C ALA A 113 -15.42 -11.20 3.90
N SER A 114 -15.89 -10.85 2.69
CA SER A 114 -15.11 -10.07 1.73
C SER A 114 -14.76 -8.69 2.29
N LEU A 115 -15.73 -7.98 2.86
CA LEU A 115 -15.50 -6.67 3.48
C LEU A 115 -14.45 -6.77 4.59
N THR A 116 -14.57 -7.75 5.50
CA THR A 116 -13.59 -7.96 6.58
C THR A 116 -12.18 -8.18 6.03
N ARG A 117 -12.03 -8.98 4.96
CA ARG A 117 -10.72 -9.24 4.34
C ARG A 117 -10.09 -7.96 3.77
N PHE A 118 -10.88 -7.11 3.12
CA PHE A 118 -10.40 -5.83 2.62
C PHE A 118 -10.03 -4.87 3.75
N LEU A 119 -10.84 -4.81 4.82
CA LEU A 119 -10.57 -4.00 6.00
C LEU A 119 -9.26 -4.42 6.68
N VAL A 120 -9.07 -5.70 6.95
CA VAL A 120 -7.81 -6.24 7.53
C VAL A 120 -6.61 -5.90 6.65
N LYS A 121 -6.73 -6.05 5.31
CA LYS A 121 -5.65 -5.67 4.40
C LYS A 121 -5.38 -4.17 4.40
N ALA A 122 -6.40 -3.33 4.52
CA ALA A 122 -6.24 -1.88 4.62
C ALA A 122 -5.59 -1.50 5.96
N GLU A 123 -6.06 -2.01 7.08
CA GLU A 123 -5.48 -1.80 8.41
C GLU A 123 -4.01 -2.23 8.49
N SER A 124 -3.63 -3.34 7.81
CA SER A 124 -2.24 -3.82 7.79
C SER A 124 -1.26 -2.86 7.08
N THR A 125 -1.75 -1.84 6.42
CA THR A 125 -0.90 -0.81 5.80
C THR A 125 -0.48 0.28 6.78
N GLY A 126 -1.16 0.41 7.92
CA GLY A 126 -0.97 1.48 8.89
C GLY A 126 -1.51 2.84 8.43
N LEU A 127 -2.18 2.90 7.28
CA LEU A 127 -2.82 4.13 6.77
C LEU A 127 -4.21 4.31 7.36
N GLU A 128 -4.70 5.54 7.32
CA GLU A 128 -6.09 5.84 7.68
C GLU A 128 -7.04 5.10 6.74
N VAL A 129 -7.99 4.33 7.30
CA VAL A 129 -8.96 3.55 6.53
C VAL A 129 -10.29 4.27 6.54
N SER A 130 -10.79 4.58 5.34
CA SER A 130 -12.12 5.16 5.13
C SER A 130 -12.98 4.20 4.33
N LEU A 131 -14.21 3.98 4.77
CA LEU A 131 -15.16 3.08 4.13
C LEU A 131 -16.27 3.86 3.43
N CYS A 132 -16.48 3.56 2.16
CA CYS A 132 -17.49 4.16 1.31
C CYS A 132 -18.43 3.07 0.77
N LEU A 133 -19.72 3.17 1.10
CA LEU A 133 -20.76 2.24 0.66
C LEU A 133 -21.60 2.90 -0.43
N ASN A 134 -21.40 2.44 -1.66
CA ASN A 134 -22.04 2.95 -2.86
C ASN A 134 -23.40 2.25 -3.11
N LYS A 135 -24.20 2.85 -4.00
CA LYS A 135 -25.53 2.40 -4.42
C LYS A 135 -26.56 2.42 -3.29
N CYS A 136 -26.42 3.38 -2.37
CA CYS A 136 -27.39 3.56 -1.29
C CYS A 136 -28.80 3.89 -1.81
N ASP A 137 -28.93 4.36 -3.05
CA ASP A 137 -30.21 4.60 -3.74
C ASP A 137 -30.99 3.33 -4.09
N LEU A 138 -30.38 2.15 -3.99
CA LEU A 138 -31.00 0.86 -4.32
C LEU A 138 -31.46 0.08 -3.09
N VAL A 139 -31.28 0.61 -1.88
CA VAL A 139 -31.62 -0.05 -0.63
C VAL A 139 -32.57 0.83 0.22
N THR A 140 -33.26 0.24 1.20
CA THR A 140 -34.15 0.97 2.08
C THR A 140 -33.39 1.67 3.22
N ASP A 141 -34.01 2.68 3.83
CA ASP A 141 -33.44 3.40 4.98
C ASP A 141 -33.16 2.47 6.17
N GLU A 142 -34.01 1.45 6.38
CA GLU A 142 -33.78 0.45 7.42
C GLU A 142 -32.52 -0.35 7.17
N ASN A 143 -32.25 -0.70 5.92
CA ASN A 143 -31.02 -1.41 5.52
C ASN A 143 -29.79 -0.53 5.72
N LEU A 144 -29.88 0.77 5.38
CA LEU A 144 -28.80 1.74 5.63
C LEU A 144 -28.51 1.87 7.13
N ALA A 145 -29.54 1.96 7.96
CA ALA A 145 -29.40 2.03 9.42
C ALA A 145 -28.75 0.76 9.98
N GLN A 146 -29.19 -0.42 9.55
CA GLN A 146 -28.61 -1.71 9.97
C GLN A 146 -27.12 -1.80 9.64
N TRP A 147 -26.72 -1.42 8.42
CA TRP A 147 -25.30 -1.43 8.03
C TRP A 147 -24.49 -0.38 8.78
N ARG A 148 -25.04 0.79 9.04
CA ARG A 148 -24.37 1.82 9.85
C ARG A 148 -24.09 1.33 11.26
N ASP A 149 -25.08 0.77 11.94
CA ASP A 149 -24.95 0.29 13.32
C ASP A 149 -23.94 -0.87 13.38
N ARG A 150 -24.08 -1.82 12.47
CA ARG A 150 -23.16 -2.97 12.36
C ARG A 150 -21.71 -2.54 12.15
N LEU A 151 -21.44 -1.62 11.22
CA LEU A 151 -20.08 -1.15 10.95
C LEU A 151 -19.53 -0.29 12.07
N LYS A 152 -20.38 0.43 12.77
CA LYS A 152 -20.01 1.16 13.98
C LYS A 152 -19.56 0.22 15.10
N GLU A 153 -20.22 -0.93 15.28
CA GLU A 153 -19.75 -1.98 16.19
C GLU A 153 -18.40 -2.56 15.79
N TRP A 154 -18.11 -2.62 14.48
CA TRP A 154 -16.80 -3.02 13.97
C TRP A 154 -15.72 -1.93 14.12
N GLY A 155 -16.11 -0.71 14.54
CA GLY A 155 -15.22 0.43 14.72
C GLY A 155 -15.03 1.31 13.50
N TYR A 156 -15.95 1.25 12.51
CA TYR A 156 -15.92 2.05 11.30
C TYR A 156 -17.14 2.96 11.18
N ASP A 157 -16.93 4.17 10.65
CA ASP A 157 -18.00 5.11 10.31
C ASP A 157 -18.08 5.25 8.78
N PRO A 158 -19.01 4.54 8.10
CA PRO A 158 -19.05 4.49 6.65
C PRO A 158 -19.72 5.73 6.06
N MET A 159 -19.21 6.19 4.91
CA MET A 159 -19.88 7.14 4.04
C MET A 159 -20.84 6.40 3.12
N PHE A 160 -22.13 6.75 3.15
CA PHE A 160 -23.13 6.22 2.22
C PHE A 160 -23.27 7.15 1.02
N ILE A 161 -23.07 6.60 -0.17
CA ILE A 161 -23.10 7.37 -1.41
C ILE A 161 -23.96 6.70 -2.49
N SER A 162 -24.39 7.52 -3.43
CA SER A 162 -24.89 7.04 -4.73
C SER A 162 -24.19 7.79 -5.85
N VAL A 163 -23.32 7.08 -6.57
CA VAL A 163 -22.66 7.66 -7.76
C VAL A 163 -23.70 8.02 -8.84
N ARG A 164 -24.83 7.30 -8.88
CA ARG A 164 -25.89 7.54 -9.87
C ARG A 164 -26.62 8.86 -9.62
N SER A 165 -26.96 9.18 -8.37
CA SER A 165 -27.67 10.40 -8.01
C SER A 165 -26.77 11.55 -7.58
N GLY A 166 -25.48 11.30 -7.31
CA GLY A 166 -24.53 12.27 -6.78
C GLY A 166 -24.57 12.41 -5.26
N LEU A 167 -25.47 11.69 -4.58
CA LEU A 167 -25.66 11.78 -3.12
C LEU A 167 -24.36 11.43 -2.37
N GLY A 168 -23.98 12.25 -1.38
CA GLY A 168 -22.84 12.05 -0.49
C GLY A 168 -21.47 12.25 -1.15
N ILE A 169 -21.40 12.61 -2.43
CA ILE A 169 -20.14 12.82 -3.17
C ILE A 169 -19.62 14.24 -2.97
N TYR A 170 -20.51 15.22 -3.13
CA TYR A 170 -20.21 16.64 -2.99
C TYR A 170 -20.89 17.20 -1.75
N GLU A 171 -20.38 18.31 -1.23
CA GLU A 171 -21.07 19.04 -0.17
C GLU A 171 -22.38 19.58 -0.70
N GLU A 172 -23.48 19.18 -0.09
CA GLU A 172 -24.75 19.81 -0.35
C GLU A 172 -24.76 21.18 0.33
N ALA A 173 -25.00 22.24 -0.44
CA ALA A 173 -25.26 23.56 0.12
C ALA A 173 -26.62 23.56 0.84
N THR A 174 -26.66 22.99 2.03
CA THR A 174 -27.88 23.04 2.85
C THR A 174 -28.00 24.43 3.47
N ASN A 175 -29.02 25.17 3.03
CA ASN A 175 -29.44 26.42 3.66
C ASN A 175 -30.09 26.21 5.06
N ASP A 176 -30.03 25.01 5.58
CA ASP A 176 -30.69 24.67 6.86
C ASP A 176 -29.66 24.49 7.96
N SER A 177 -29.36 25.60 8.63
CA SER A 177 -28.40 25.76 9.71
C SER A 177 -28.88 25.17 11.06
N GLN A 178 -29.73 24.17 11.07
CA GLN A 178 -30.33 23.70 12.32
C GLN A 178 -29.85 22.34 12.80
N GLU A 179 -28.75 21.90 12.63
CA GLU A 179 -28.10 20.87 13.48
C GLU A 179 -26.68 20.68 12.94
N GLY A 180 -25.69 21.24 13.57
CA GLY A 180 -24.26 21.30 13.26
C GLY A 180 -23.53 20.00 12.83
N ARG A 181 -24.13 19.23 11.94
CA ARG A 181 -23.53 18.10 11.21
C ARG A 181 -23.55 18.43 9.73
N VAL A 182 -22.47 19.06 9.27
CA VAL A 182 -22.12 18.99 7.85
C VAL A 182 -21.86 17.52 7.55
N ALA A 183 -22.73 16.88 6.77
CA ALA A 183 -22.48 15.54 6.29
C ALA A 183 -21.19 15.60 5.45
N SER A 184 -20.10 14.99 5.95
CA SER A 184 -18.83 15.02 5.25
C SER A 184 -18.98 14.31 3.89
N SER A 185 -18.83 15.09 2.81
CA SER A 185 -18.84 14.54 1.46
C SER A 185 -17.57 13.73 1.19
N VAL A 186 -17.63 12.81 0.24
CA VAL A 186 -16.39 12.11 -0.20
C VAL A 186 -15.34 13.12 -0.67
N GLN A 187 -15.74 14.17 -1.38
CA GLN A 187 -14.81 15.18 -1.88
C GLN A 187 -14.07 15.90 -0.74
N SER A 188 -14.78 16.41 0.27
CA SER A 188 -14.13 17.09 1.41
C SER A 188 -13.26 16.13 2.21
N HIS A 189 -13.65 14.87 2.32
CA HIS A 189 -12.89 13.85 3.02
C HIS A 189 -11.55 13.51 2.33
N LEU A 190 -11.46 13.65 1.01
CA LEU A 190 -10.26 13.40 0.21
C LEU A 190 -9.35 14.62 0.05
N GLN A 191 -9.82 15.79 0.42
CA GLN A 191 -9.11 17.04 0.18
C GLN A 191 -7.73 17.09 0.86
N GLY A 192 -6.71 17.52 0.11
CA GLY A 192 -5.34 17.69 0.61
C GLY A 192 -4.59 16.39 0.92
N LYS A 193 -5.15 15.22 0.59
CA LYS A 193 -4.60 13.89 0.91
C LYS A 193 -4.21 13.13 -0.35
N ILE A 194 -3.21 12.25 -0.22
CA ILE A 194 -2.93 11.21 -1.22
C ILE A 194 -3.73 9.98 -0.81
N THR A 195 -4.81 9.71 -1.55
CA THR A 195 -5.75 8.63 -1.26
C THR A 195 -5.62 7.50 -2.26
N VAL A 196 -5.51 6.28 -1.76
CA VAL A 196 -5.52 5.05 -2.56
C VAL A 196 -6.93 4.47 -2.55
N ILE A 197 -7.58 4.36 -3.74
CA ILE A 197 -8.93 3.80 -3.86
C ILE A 197 -8.85 2.29 -4.10
N CYS A 198 -9.64 1.53 -3.34
CA CYS A 198 -9.65 0.07 -3.36
C CYS A 198 -11.07 -0.48 -3.25
N GLY A 199 -11.23 -1.77 -3.54
CA GLY A 199 -12.50 -2.48 -3.38
C GLY A 199 -12.74 -3.50 -4.48
N PRO A 200 -13.79 -4.35 -4.37
CA PRO A 200 -14.13 -5.38 -5.35
C PRO A 200 -14.48 -4.83 -6.74
N SER A 201 -14.54 -5.69 -7.72
CA SER A 201 -15.01 -5.31 -9.06
C SER A 201 -16.53 -5.07 -9.04
N GLY A 202 -17.01 -4.10 -9.83
CA GLY A 202 -18.45 -3.84 -10.00
C GLY A 202 -19.08 -2.93 -8.93
N VAL A 203 -18.37 -2.53 -7.88
CA VAL A 203 -18.89 -1.66 -6.80
C VAL A 203 -19.05 -0.19 -7.21
N GLY A 204 -18.51 0.22 -8.37
CA GLY A 204 -18.63 1.59 -8.89
C GLY A 204 -17.41 2.47 -8.68
N LYS A 205 -16.21 1.93 -8.40
CA LYS A 205 -14.96 2.72 -8.24
C LYS A 205 -14.68 3.64 -9.42
N SER A 206 -14.63 3.10 -10.65
CA SER A 206 -14.37 3.91 -11.85
C SER A 206 -15.44 4.97 -12.10
N SER A 207 -16.69 4.68 -11.74
CA SER A 207 -17.77 5.65 -11.81
C SER A 207 -17.61 6.76 -10.77
N LEU A 208 -17.18 6.42 -9.55
CA LEU A 208 -16.86 7.39 -8.51
C LEU A 208 -15.69 8.29 -8.92
N ILE A 209 -14.62 7.70 -9.47
CA ILE A 209 -13.47 8.46 -9.98
C ILE A 209 -13.90 9.43 -11.08
N ASN A 210 -14.70 8.98 -12.05
CA ASN A 210 -15.21 9.84 -13.12
C ASN A 210 -16.10 10.98 -12.60
N GLN A 211 -16.84 10.74 -11.52
CA GLN A 211 -17.64 11.77 -10.88
C GLN A 211 -16.74 12.80 -10.16
N LEU A 212 -15.75 12.33 -9.41
CA LEU A 212 -14.79 13.20 -8.71
C LEU A 212 -13.87 13.95 -9.67
N ILE A 213 -13.51 13.33 -10.80
CA ILE A 213 -12.59 13.88 -11.81
C ILE A 213 -13.19 13.72 -13.21
N PRO A 214 -14.15 14.58 -13.60
CA PRO A 214 -14.87 14.42 -14.88
C PRO A 214 -13.97 14.46 -16.13
N ALA A 215 -12.82 15.12 -16.04
CA ALA A 215 -11.86 15.19 -17.14
C ALA A 215 -11.20 13.86 -17.50
N LEU A 216 -11.21 12.89 -16.58
CA LEU A 216 -10.50 11.61 -16.74
C LEU A 216 -11.18 10.64 -17.71
N ASN A 217 -12.51 10.68 -17.81
CA ASN A 217 -13.34 9.91 -18.74
C ASN A 217 -13.02 8.39 -18.77
N LEU A 218 -12.82 7.79 -17.58
CA LEU A 218 -12.54 6.36 -17.45
C LEU A 218 -13.71 5.53 -18.03
N ARG A 219 -13.40 4.51 -18.82
CA ARG A 219 -14.43 3.61 -19.36
C ARG A 219 -15.06 2.75 -18.27
N VAL A 220 -16.30 3.03 -17.92
CA VAL A 220 -17.06 2.37 -16.84
C VAL A 220 -17.30 0.87 -17.10
N ASN A 221 -17.20 0.38 -18.35
CA ASN A 221 -17.42 -1.02 -18.70
C ASN A 221 -16.15 -1.88 -18.82
N ALA A 222 -14.98 -1.34 -18.51
CA ALA A 222 -13.76 -2.14 -18.45
C ALA A 222 -13.59 -2.63 -17.01
N VAL A 223 -13.85 -3.92 -16.78
CA VAL A 223 -13.39 -4.64 -15.58
C VAL A 223 -12.02 -4.10 -15.21
N SER A 224 -11.93 -3.51 -14.03
CA SER A 224 -10.74 -2.85 -13.47
C SER A 224 -9.44 -3.53 -13.91
N GLY A 225 -8.67 -2.90 -14.76
CA GLY A 225 -7.42 -3.43 -15.28
C GLY A 225 -7.01 -3.04 -16.69
N LYS A 226 -7.72 -2.14 -17.38
CA LYS A 226 -7.39 -1.83 -18.78
C LYS A 226 -7.50 -0.34 -19.11
N LEU A 227 -6.64 0.47 -18.54
CA LEU A 227 -6.22 1.69 -19.22
C LEU A 227 -5.10 1.30 -20.22
N GLY A 228 -5.37 1.43 -21.54
CA GLY A 228 -4.38 1.36 -22.62
C GLY A 228 -3.56 0.08 -22.67
N ARG A 229 -4.03 -0.97 -23.41
CA ARG A 229 -3.25 -2.18 -23.62
C ARG A 229 -2.29 -2.07 -24.80
N GLY A 230 -0.98 -2.06 -24.45
CA GLY A 230 0.03 -2.82 -25.16
C GLY A 230 0.30 -4.12 -24.36
N ARG A 231 0.70 -5.18 -25.01
CA ARG A 231 0.76 -6.60 -24.62
C ARG A 231 1.79 -6.99 -23.51
N HIS A 232 2.27 -6.03 -22.69
CA HIS A 232 3.14 -6.26 -21.53
C HIS A 232 2.65 -5.39 -20.36
N THR A 233 1.84 -5.97 -19.51
CA THR A 233 1.23 -5.34 -18.33
C THR A 233 2.25 -5.14 -17.21
N THR A 234 3.00 -4.06 -17.28
CA THR A 234 3.53 -3.45 -16.07
C THR A 234 2.38 -2.64 -15.45
N ARG A 235 2.01 -2.94 -14.21
CA ARG A 235 0.96 -2.25 -13.47
C ARG A 235 1.46 -0.84 -13.17
N HIS A 236 1.10 0.14 -14.01
CA HIS A 236 1.42 1.53 -13.77
C HIS A 236 0.42 2.09 -12.78
N VAL A 237 0.92 2.63 -11.68
CA VAL A 237 0.16 3.47 -10.76
C VAL A 237 0.30 4.91 -11.25
N GLU A 238 -0.80 5.64 -11.23
CA GLU A 238 -0.85 7.05 -11.57
C GLU A 238 -1.69 7.79 -10.54
N LEU A 239 -1.26 8.99 -10.17
CA LEU A 239 -1.99 9.88 -9.28
C LEU A 239 -2.73 10.92 -10.10
N PHE A 240 -4.01 11.05 -9.82
CA PHE A 240 -4.90 12.00 -10.45
C PHE A 240 -5.24 13.13 -9.50
N ASP A 241 -5.23 14.35 -10.02
CA ASP A 241 -5.59 15.54 -9.26
C ASP A 241 -7.09 15.58 -8.98
N LEU A 242 -7.45 15.79 -7.72
CA LEU A 242 -8.83 16.01 -7.32
C LEU A 242 -9.17 17.51 -7.43
N PRO A 243 -10.32 17.88 -8.03
CA PRO A 243 -10.84 19.23 -7.93
C PRO A 243 -11.07 19.59 -6.46
N GLY A 244 -10.45 20.66 -5.98
CA GLY A 244 -10.46 21.04 -4.56
C GLY A 244 -9.24 20.62 -3.78
N GLY A 245 -8.28 19.98 -4.43
CA GLY A 245 -6.99 19.55 -3.86
C GLY A 245 -6.96 18.13 -3.34
N GLY A 246 -5.77 17.54 -3.37
CA GLY A 246 -5.51 16.14 -3.09
C GLY A 246 -5.22 15.32 -4.33
N LEU A 247 -4.79 14.08 -4.12
CA LEU A 247 -4.40 13.15 -5.17
C LEU A 247 -5.11 11.81 -4.97
N LEU A 248 -5.59 11.23 -6.05
CA LEU A 248 -6.24 9.93 -6.05
C LEU A 248 -5.41 8.92 -6.85
N ALA A 249 -5.01 7.81 -6.21
CA ALA A 249 -4.37 6.68 -6.87
C ALA A 249 -5.43 5.66 -7.28
N ASP A 250 -5.56 5.40 -8.59
CA ASP A 250 -6.29 4.23 -9.07
C ASP A 250 -5.34 3.02 -9.10
N THR A 251 -5.70 1.98 -8.38
CA THR A 251 -4.81 0.86 -8.13
C THR A 251 -5.38 -0.45 -8.63
N PRO A 252 -4.99 -0.88 -9.83
CA PRO A 252 -5.27 -2.23 -10.28
C PRO A 252 -4.40 -3.21 -9.47
N GLY A 253 -4.95 -3.92 -8.51
CA GLY A 253 -4.21 -4.93 -7.75
C GLY A 253 -4.72 -5.19 -6.34
N PHE A 254 -5.54 -4.32 -5.79
CA PHE A 254 -6.22 -4.52 -4.51
C PHE A 254 -7.57 -5.27 -4.67
N ASN A 255 -7.80 -5.92 -5.82
CA ASN A 255 -9.09 -6.57 -6.11
C ASN A 255 -9.26 -7.94 -5.45
N GLN A 256 -8.18 -8.54 -4.97
CA GLN A 256 -8.17 -9.75 -4.16
C GLN A 256 -7.07 -9.62 -3.10
N PRO A 257 -7.39 -9.16 -1.90
CA PRO A 257 -6.40 -8.96 -0.86
C PRO A 257 -5.92 -10.32 -0.33
N ALA A 258 -4.67 -10.67 -0.67
CA ALA A 258 -3.96 -11.69 0.07
C ALA A 258 -3.61 -11.11 1.46
N LEU A 259 -3.82 -11.88 2.50
CA LEU A 259 -3.39 -11.52 3.84
C LEU A 259 -1.87 -11.73 3.93
N GLU A 260 -1.12 -10.64 3.88
CA GLU A 260 0.34 -10.63 3.96
C GLU A 260 0.79 -10.06 5.32
N CYS A 261 0.22 -10.58 6.41
CA CYS A 261 0.55 -10.18 7.77
C CYS A 261 1.15 -11.33 8.58
N ASP A 262 1.92 -11.00 9.60
CA ASP A 262 2.35 -11.98 10.60
C ASP A 262 1.13 -12.40 11.45
N PRO A 263 1.00 -13.69 11.83
CA PRO A 263 -0.08 -14.12 12.72
C PRO A 263 -0.16 -13.34 14.03
N SER A 264 0.95 -12.89 14.58
CA SER A 264 1.03 -12.10 15.82
C SER A 264 0.50 -10.68 15.67
N GLU A 265 0.53 -10.12 14.47
CA GLU A 265 0.04 -8.77 14.17
C GLU A 265 -1.47 -8.73 13.86
N LEU A 266 -2.06 -9.87 13.52
CA LEU A 266 -3.45 -9.95 13.06
C LEU A 266 -4.46 -9.31 14.02
N PRO A 267 -4.35 -9.42 15.36
CA PRO A 267 -5.27 -8.75 16.29
C PRO A 267 -5.29 -7.23 16.14
N GLU A 268 -4.16 -6.63 15.77
CA GLU A 268 -4.03 -5.19 15.57
C GLU A 268 -4.84 -4.67 14.37
N TYR A 269 -5.21 -5.55 13.44
CA TYR A 269 -5.98 -5.21 12.24
C TYR A 269 -7.49 -5.35 12.41
N PHE A 270 -7.94 -5.68 13.64
CA PHE A 270 -9.34 -5.70 14.02
C PHE A 270 -9.59 -4.65 15.11
N PRO A 271 -10.32 -3.56 14.82
CA PRO A 271 -10.61 -2.53 15.83
C PRO A 271 -11.23 -3.10 17.12
N GLU A 272 -12.07 -4.13 17.02
CA GLU A 272 -12.69 -4.80 18.16
C GLU A 272 -11.63 -5.49 19.05
N ALA A 273 -10.63 -6.13 18.43
CA ALA A 273 -9.55 -6.76 19.17
C ALA A 273 -8.65 -5.71 19.84
N ARG A 274 -8.29 -4.63 19.12
CA ARG A 274 -7.53 -3.48 19.67
C ARG A 274 -8.24 -2.88 20.88
N GLN A 275 -9.55 -2.64 20.80
CA GLN A 275 -10.34 -2.08 21.90
C GLN A 275 -10.29 -2.99 23.15
N ARG A 276 -10.40 -4.30 22.97
CA ARG A 276 -10.32 -5.28 24.05
C ARG A 276 -8.92 -5.33 24.68
N LEU A 277 -7.88 -5.28 23.85
CA LEU A 277 -6.47 -5.21 24.32
C LEU A 277 -6.16 -3.89 25.03
N ALA A 278 -6.80 -2.79 24.66
CA ALA A 278 -6.67 -1.51 25.36
C ALA A 278 -7.32 -1.52 26.75
N LEU A 279 -8.33 -2.35 26.98
CA LEU A 279 -9.04 -2.49 28.25
C LEU A 279 -8.40 -3.51 29.20
N GLY A 280 -7.56 -4.42 28.68
CA GLY A 280 -6.92 -5.45 29.47
C GLY A 280 -5.82 -6.19 28.72
N SER A 281 -5.11 -7.07 29.40
CA SER A 281 -4.06 -7.89 28.81
C SER A 281 -4.40 -9.39 28.94
N CYS A 282 -3.97 -10.17 27.95
CA CYS A 282 -4.04 -11.63 28.04
C CYS A 282 -3.09 -12.16 29.10
N GLN A 283 -3.39 -13.33 29.65
CA GLN A 283 -2.54 -13.98 30.64
C GLN A 283 -1.17 -14.37 30.06
N PHE A 284 -1.11 -14.71 28.78
CA PHE A 284 0.10 -15.14 28.07
C PHE A 284 0.53 -14.05 27.08
N SER A 285 1.82 -13.77 27.03
CA SER A 285 2.40 -12.78 26.11
C SER A 285 2.40 -13.22 24.65
N ASP A 286 2.34 -14.54 24.41
CA ASP A 286 2.29 -15.18 23.10
C ASP A 286 0.87 -15.70 22.75
N CYS A 287 -0.15 -15.12 23.37
CA CYS A 287 -1.54 -15.49 23.18
C CYS A 287 -1.96 -15.34 21.72
N SER A 288 -2.38 -16.42 21.10
CA SER A 288 -2.90 -16.43 19.72
C SER A 288 -4.40 -16.08 19.64
N HIS A 289 -5.04 -15.82 20.79
CA HIS A 289 -6.44 -15.46 20.96
C HIS A 289 -7.44 -16.51 20.44
N ARG A 290 -7.07 -17.79 20.45
CA ARG A 290 -7.91 -18.92 19.99
C ARG A 290 -8.62 -19.62 21.16
N SER A 291 -7.84 -20.28 22.01
CA SER A 291 -8.35 -21.15 23.08
C SER A 291 -7.68 -20.90 24.42
N GLU A 292 -6.75 -19.99 24.49
CA GLU A 292 -5.98 -19.69 25.69
C GLU A 292 -6.89 -19.19 26.81
N PRO A 293 -6.69 -19.66 28.07
CA PRO A 293 -7.47 -19.21 29.20
C PRO A 293 -7.20 -17.72 29.49
N ASN A 294 -8.23 -17.04 29.98
CA ASN A 294 -8.16 -15.61 30.32
C ASN A 294 -7.68 -14.69 29.16
N CYS A 295 -8.04 -15.08 27.93
CA CYS A 295 -7.81 -14.24 26.76
C CYS A 295 -8.86 -13.13 26.70
N VAL A 296 -8.42 -11.87 26.61
CA VAL A 296 -9.32 -10.70 26.56
C VAL A 296 -9.92 -10.49 25.15
N VAL A 297 -9.27 -10.96 24.10
CA VAL A 297 -9.72 -10.80 22.72
C VAL A 297 -10.80 -11.80 22.35
N ARG A 298 -10.67 -13.04 22.87
CA ARG A 298 -11.66 -14.10 22.63
C ARG A 298 -13.04 -13.68 23.18
N GLY A 299 -14.08 -13.82 22.38
CA GLY A 299 -15.44 -13.53 22.82
C GLY A 299 -16.44 -13.36 21.69
N ASP A 300 -17.63 -12.87 22.05
CA ASP A 300 -18.79 -12.80 21.15
C ASP A 300 -18.79 -11.49 20.36
N TRP A 301 -17.77 -11.24 19.57
CA TRP A 301 -17.81 -10.16 18.59
C TRP A 301 -17.97 -10.74 17.18
N GLU A 302 -18.76 -10.08 16.37
CA GLU A 302 -19.28 -10.63 15.12
C GLU A 302 -18.21 -11.16 14.17
N ARG A 303 -17.06 -10.46 14.07
CA ARG A 303 -15.97 -10.86 13.14
C ARG A 303 -14.97 -11.84 13.74
N TYR A 304 -15.21 -12.39 14.95
CA TYR A 304 -14.27 -13.30 15.60
C TYR A 304 -14.06 -14.59 14.80
N GLU A 305 -15.08 -15.13 14.14
CA GLU A 305 -14.93 -16.30 13.28
C GLU A 305 -14.05 -16.00 12.06
N TYR A 306 -14.18 -14.81 11.46
CA TYR A 306 -13.28 -14.39 10.38
C TYR A 306 -11.86 -14.19 10.88
N TYR A 307 -11.68 -13.66 12.09
CA TYR A 307 -10.37 -13.57 12.73
C TYR A 307 -9.70 -14.94 12.83
N LEU A 308 -10.41 -15.97 13.31
CA LEU A 308 -9.87 -17.33 13.41
C LEU A 308 -9.49 -17.92 12.05
N GLN A 309 -10.31 -17.71 11.03
CA GLN A 309 -10.02 -18.16 9.66
C GLN A 309 -8.76 -17.46 9.10
N PHE A 310 -8.64 -16.15 9.28
CA PHE A 310 -7.50 -15.39 8.79
C PHE A 310 -6.22 -15.69 9.55
N LEU A 311 -6.32 -15.99 10.83
CA LEU A 311 -5.19 -16.46 11.64
C LEU A 311 -4.65 -17.79 11.12
N GLU A 312 -5.53 -18.73 10.79
CA GLU A 312 -5.14 -20.03 10.21
C GLU A 312 -4.44 -19.82 8.85
N GLU A 313 -5.01 -18.98 7.97
CA GLU A 313 -4.39 -18.64 6.69
C GLU A 313 -3.00 -18.01 6.86
N ALA A 314 -2.83 -17.10 7.83
CA ALA A 314 -1.56 -16.45 8.12
C ALA A 314 -0.51 -17.44 8.65
N ILE A 315 -0.90 -18.37 9.54
CA ILE A 315 -0.03 -19.42 10.06
C ILE A 315 0.44 -20.36 8.95
N VAL A 316 -0.48 -20.83 8.11
CA VAL A 316 -0.15 -21.71 6.98
C VAL A 316 0.81 -21.02 6.01
N ARG A 317 0.58 -19.76 5.71
CA ARG A 317 1.46 -18.98 4.84
C ARG A 317 2.86 -18.82 5.47
N GLN A 318 2.96 -18.45 6.74
CA GLN A 318 4.24 -18.29 7.43
C GLN A 318 5.05 -19.60 7.42
N GLN A 319 4.39 -20.75 7.61
CA GLN A 319 5.03 -22.06 7.51
C GLN A 319 5.54 -22.36 6.09
N GLN A 320 4.77 -22.00 5.07
CA GLN A 320 5.19 -22.17 3.66
C GLN A 320 6.39 -21.31 3.33
N GLU A 321 6.42 -20.04 3.78
CA GLU A 321 7.55 -19.11 3.58
C GLU A 321 8.82 -19.61 4.30
N GLN A 322 8.70 -20.11 5.51
CA GLN A 322 9.82 -20.71 6.26
C GLN A 322 10.36 -21.96 5.57
N ASN A 323 9.49 -22.81 5.03
CA ASN A 323 9.87 -24.02 4.30
C ASN A 323 10.55 -23.68 2.96
N SER A 324 10.05 -22.69 2.23
CA SER A 324 10.64 -22.26 0.95
C SER A 324 11.99 -21.57 1.15
N SER A 325 12.11 -20.70 2.15
CA SER A 325 13.39 -20.04 2.47
C SER A 325 14.45 -21.04 2.95
N SER A 326 14.09 -22.08 3.70
CA SER A 326 15.01 -23.14 4.09
C SER A 326 15.41 -24.03 2.89
N ALA A 327 14.50 -24.26 1.95
CA ALA A 327 14.80 -24.99 0.71
C ALA A 327 15.74 -24.18 -0.21
N GLU A 328 15.51 -22.88 -0.40
CA GLU A 328 16.38 -21.99 -1.17
C GLU A 328 17.75 -21.80 -0.51
N ALA A 329 17.81 -21.73 0.82
CA ALA A 329 19.07 -21.67 1.56
C ALA A 329 19.93 -22.94 1.37
N SER A 330 19.30 -24.08 1.06
CA SER A 330 19.98 -25.35 0.78
C SER A 330 20.45 -25.51 -0.67
N LEU A 331 20.02 -24.64 -1.59
CA LEU A 331 20.37 -24.67 -3.00
C LEU A 331 21.42 -23.61 -3.35
N LYS A 332 22.37 -23.96 -4.22
CA LYS A 332 23.35 -23.05 -4.81
C LYS A 332 23.00 -22.83 -6.27
N GLN A 333 22.78 -21.57 -6.63
CA GLN A 333 22.56 -21.18 -8.01
C GLN A 333 23.88 -21.17 -8.78
N GLN A 334 23.96 -21.91 -9.87
CA GLN A 334 25.05 -21.84 -10.84
C GLN A 334 24.51 -21.42 -12.20
N THR A 335 25.20 -20.46 -12.82
CA THR A 335 24.92 -20.07 -14.20
C THR A 335 25.92 -20.81 -15.10
N LYS A 336 25.42 -21.63 -16.01
CA LYS A 336 26.26 -22.30 -17.00
C LYS A 336 26.73 -21.32 -18.07
N SER A 337 27.75 -21.71 -18.81
CA SER A 337 28.32 -20.89 -19.89
C SER A 337 27.33 -20.58 -21.04
N ASP A 338 26.23 -21.29 -21.12
CA ASP A 338 25.13 -21.08 -22.06
C ASP A 338 24.04 -20.12 -21.54
N GLY A 339 24.22 -19.53 -20.35
CA GLY A 339 23.25 -18.62 -19.73
C GLY A 339 22.11 -19.30 -18.98
N THR A 340 22.04 -20.64 -18.97
CA THR A 340 21.02 -21.38 -18.21
C THR A 340 21.35 -21.42 -16.73
N GLN A 341 20.33 -21.18 -15.88
CA GLN A 341 20.46 -21.26 -14.42
C GLN A 341 20.14 -22.70 -13.98
N GLN A 342 21.04 -23.29 -13.23
CA GLN A 342 20.86 -24.59 -12.60
C GLN A 342 21.02 -24.47 -11.10
N TYR A 343 20.12 -25.10 -10.35
CA TYR A 343 20.16 -25.13 -8.88
C TYR A 343 20.80 -26.46 -8.44
N GLU A 344 21.84 -26.36 -7.61
CA GLU A 344 22.51 -27.51 -7.01
C GLU A 344 22.41 -27.45 -5.48
N PRO A 345 22.26 -28.59 -4.77
CA PRO A 345 22.27 -28.63 -3.31
C PRO A 345 23.59 -28.07 -2.76
N LYS A 346 23.49 -27.15 -1.79
CA LYS A 346 24.68 -26.71 -1.03
C LYS A 346 25.15 -27.85 -0.13
N LEU A 347 26.30 -28.43 -0.44
CA LEU A 347 26.95 -29.38 0.45
C LEU A 347 27.35 -28.69 1.76
N GLN A 348 26.96 -29.23 2.90
CA GLN A 348 27.39 -28.74 4.21
C GLN A 348 28.91 -28.82 4.33
N THR A 349 29.58 -27.69 4.31
CA THR A 349 31.01 -27.53 4.15
C THR A 349 31.87 -28.17 5.25
N LYS A 350 31.31 -28.45 6.44
CA LYS A 350 32.07 -29.01 7.57
C LYS A 350 32.16 -30.53 7.59
N LYS A 351 31.32 -31.28 6.87
CA LYS A 351 31.27 -32.74 6.97
C LYS A 351 32.05 -33.50 5.87
N TYR A 352 32.41 -32.82 4.76
CA TYR A 352 32.95 -33.45 3.56
C TYR A 352 34.21 -32.79 2.98
N ARG A 353 34.71 -31.71 3.61
CA ARG A 353 35.96 -31.09 3.16
C ARG A 353 37.15 -31.91 3.73
N ARG A 354 37.81 -32.72 2.90
CA ARG A 354 39.14 -33.20 3.23
C ARG A 354 40.06 -31.98 3.42
N SER A 355 40.82 -31.96 4.54
CA SER A 355 41.84 -30.94 4.78
C SER A 355 42.74 -30.84 3.56
N SER A 356 43.06 -29.62 3.12
CA SER A 356 43.91 -29.41 1.97
C SER A 356 45.28 -29.99 2.27
N ARG A 357 46.00 -30.52 1.24
CA ARG A 357 47.35 -31.05 1.40
C ARG A 357 48.28 -30.09 2.13
N ARG A 358 48.06 -28.80 2.02
CA ARG A 358 48.85 -27.75 2.69
C ARG A 358 48.63 -27.71 4.19
N VAL A 359 47.43 -27.93 4.68
CA VAL A 359 47.10 -28.02 6.13
C VAL A 359 47.60 -29.34 6.72
N GLN A 360 47.61 -30.44 5.96
CA GLN A 360 48.21 -31.70 6.37
C GLN A 360 49.71 -31.62 6.50
N HIS A 361 50.40 -30.89 5.60
CA HIS A 361 51.85 -30.66 5.68
C HIS A 361 52.25 -29.76 6.85
N GLN A 362 51.44 -28.74 7.19
CA GLN A 362 51.68 -27.90 8.36
C GLN A 362 51.54 -28.70 9.66
N SER A 363 50.51 -29.49 9.80
CA SER A 363 50.31 -30.30 11.02
C SER A 363 51.40 -31.40 11.20
N LEU A 364 51.97 -31.92 10.11
CA LEU A 364 53.11 -32.85 10.15
C LEU A 364 54.42 -32.14 10.51
N GLN A 365 54.61 -30.89 10.08
CA GLN A 365 55.78 -30.08 10.46
C GLN A 365 55.72 -29.67 11.94
N ASP A 366 54.53 -29.32 12.45
CA ASP A 366 54.32 -28.98 13.86
C ASP A 366 54.58 -30.20 14.76
N MET A 367 54.11 -31.40 14.38
CA MET A 367 54.39 -32.66 15.11
C MET A 367 55.88 -33.06 15.07
N CYS A 368 56.60 -32.81 13.98
CA CYS A 368 58.02 -33.06 13.91
C CYS A 368 58.88 -32.03 14.68
N GLN A 369 58.31 -30.88 15.02
CA GLN A 369 59.00 -29.87 15.83
C GLN A 369 58.85 -30.13 17.33
N GLU A 370 57.67 -30.65 17.76
CA GLU A 370 57.46 -31.08 19.16
C GLU A 370 58.35 -32.25 19.56
N ASP A 371 58.66 -33.17 18.64
CA ASP A 371 59.60 -34.29 18.89
C ASP A 371 61.09 -33.88 18.96
N LEU A 372 61.45 -32.65 18.59
CA LEU A 372 62.81 -32.13 18.65
C LEU A 372 63.10 -31.28 19.89
N ASP A 373 62.02 -30.84 20.59
CA ASP A 373 62.18 -30.06 21.83
C ASP A 373 62.12 -30.92 23.09
N GLU A 374 61.94 -32.25 22.97
CA GLU A 374 61.97 -33.24 24.10
C GLU A 374 63.29 -34.06 24.19
N VAL A 375 64.41 -33.63 23.56
CA VAL A 375 65.73 -34.29 23.68
C VAL A 375 66.76 -33.45 24.37
#